data_5897ae8528105d4e0b807706103a198c
#
_entry.id   5897ae8528105d4e0b807706103a198c
#
_cell.length_a   1.000
_cell.length_b   1.000
_cell.length_c   1.000
_cell.angle_alpha   90.00
_cell.angle_beta   90.00
_cell.angle_gamma   90.00
#
_symmetry.space_group_name_H-M   'P 1'
#
loop_
_entity.id
_entity.type
_entity.pdbx_description
1 polymer ?
#
loop_
_entity_poly.entity_id
_entity_poly.type
_entity_poly.pdbx_seq_one_letter_code
_entity_poly.pdbx_strand_id
1 'polypeptide(L)'
;MLEAIGQFGPGLRGPSPSEFDGSLLQRQVLDINNSIETLKKSCALEGCSVLVNREHGDNECFILNLAVHCSQGVSFLRSIRLPSDINKDESYVFELVDSCIEEIGEKSVVQVITGINPTMKSAKMLTEKRPNIFWTHCAADCIDSMFEDIGNIPLVRKTIVKARLLTAFIYGRTHLLDMTRKFTGQWDLVHVGITYYTTCLLNLKSLYDKRFELKAMFISKEREDSKWSNGSVGKKFYNLVVSNEFWHGVLYTINSFEPLVDVLRKIGSDSSMGYIYGELTNAKMEIALRFENNEEHYLPIWDNIDFRLDAALRTPLHLAGYYLNPFFYYQNKDGIENAEIFRDALVECMRKMYQDQLTQEKIVSQLDLYRSASQSFGTVHAIRSQKNLDPGKFHFGGNSRCFFWVCFIAFNNDYFVVQYSRQ
;
A
#
# COMPACT_ATOMS: atom_id res chain seq x y z
N MET A 1 -24.15 -0.78 -10.85
CA MET A 1 -25.47 -1.41 -10.57
C MET A 1 -26.63 -0.57 -11.11
N LEU A 2 -26.86 0.68 -10.66
CA LEU A 2 -27.96 1.54 -11.16
C LEU A 2 -27.90 1.79 -12.68
N GLU A 3 -26.73 1.97 -13.24
CA GLU A 3 -26.51 2.14 -14.67
C GLU A 3 -26.88 0.87 -15.47
N ALA A 4 -26.48 -0.32 -14.97
CA ALA A 4 -26.85 -1.60 -15.58
C ALA A 4 -28.37 -1.86 -15.52
N ILE A 5 -29.05 -1.47 -14.44
CA ILE A 5 -30.51 -1.52 -14.33
C ILE A 5 -31.16 -0.57 -15.33
N GLY A 6 -30.62 0.64 -15.48
CA GLY A 6 -31.10 1.63 -16.45
C GLY A 6 -30.93 1.17 -17.91
N GLN A 7 -29.84 0.52 -18.23
CA GLN A 7 -29.56 -0.03 -19.58
C GLN A 7 -30.44 -1.24 -19.91
N PHE A 8 -30.83 -2.05 -18.94
CA PHE A 8 -31.72 -3.20 -19.15
C PHE A 8 -33.13 -2.78 -19.54
N GLY A 9 -33.58 -1.61 -19.05
CA GLY A 9 -34.89 -1.03 -19.38
C GLY A 9 -36.08 -1.57 -18.56
N PRO A 10 -37.29 -1.17 -18.90
CA PRO A 10 -38.51 -1.58 -18.21
C PRO A 10 -38.74 -3.09 -18.33
N GLY A 11 -39.02 -3.74 -17.20
CA GLY A 11 -39.27 -5.19 -17.13
C GLY A 11 -38.21 -5.98 -16.38
N LEU A 12 -37.10 -5.36 -15.94
CA LEU A 12 -36.16 -6.01 -15.05
C LEU A 12 -36.84 -6.37 -13.73
N ARG A 13 -36.96 -7.67 -13.44
CA ARG A 13 -37.39 -8.17 -12.13
C ARG A 13 -36.15 -8.52 -11.34
N GLY A 14 -36.02 -7.94 -10.13
CA GLY A 14 -35.01 -8.38 -9.18
C GLY A 14 -35.23 -9.84 -8.79
N PRO A 15 -34.18 -10.59 -8.47
CA PRO A 15 -34.32 -11.96 -7.98
C PRO A 15 -35.12 -11.98 -6.68
N SER A 16 -35.94 -13.01 -6.50
CA SER A 16 -36.60 -13.30 -5.24
C SER A 16 -35.56 -13.74 -4.19
N PRO A 17 -35.84 -13.59 -2.87
CA PRO A 17 -34.97 -14.12 -1.83
C PRO A 17 -34.60 -15.59 -2.00
N SER A 18 -35.55 -16.43 -2.42
CA SER A 18 -35.34 -17.86 -2.66
C SER A 18 -34.45 -18.14 -3.89
N GLU A 19 -34.51 -17.31 -4.94
CA GLU A 19 -33.59 -17.40 -6.08
C GLU A 19 -32.19 -16.92 -5.69
N PHE A 20 -32.11 -15.90 -4.83
CA PHE A 20 -30.86 -15.36 -4.34
C PHE A 20 -30.09 -16.38 -3.47
N ASP A 21 -30.79 -17.03 -2.52
CA ASP A 21 -30.21 -18.05 -1.63
C ASP A 21 -30.09 -19.44 -2.29
N GLY A 22 -30.74 -19.65 -3.44
CA GLY A 22 -30.80 -20.92 -4.15
C GLY A 22 -29.94 -20.95 -5.41
N SER A 23 -30.63 -20.91 -6.55
CA SER A 23 -30.01 -21.17 -7.87
C SER A 23 -28.94 -20.14 -8.26
N LEU A 24 -29.14 -18.87 -7.91
CA LEU A 24 -28.17 -17.83 -8.23
C LEU A 24 -26.88 -17.97 -7.39
N LEU A 25 -27.03 -18.24 -6.10
CA LEU A 25 -25.87 -18.48 -5.23
C LEU A 25 -25.10 -19.71 -5.69
N GLN A 26 -25.79 -20.83 -5.96
CA GLN A 26 -25.13 -22.05 -6.44
C GLN A 26 -24.38 -21.83 -7.74
N ARG A 27 -24.95 -21.08 -8.68
CA ARG A 27 -24.29 -20.74 -9.94
C ARG A 27 -23.03 -19.90 -9.69
N GLN A 28 -23.11 -18.87 -8.83
CA GLN A 28 -21.95 -18.05 -8.50
C GLN A 28 -20.85 -18.84 -7.79
N VAL A 29 -21.22 -19.77 -6.89
CA VAL A 29 -20.24 -20.65 -6.23
C VAL A 29 -19.54 -21.55 -7.27
N LEU A 30 -20.26 -22.09 -8.26
CA LEU A 30 -19.65 -22.87 -9.34
C LEU A 30 -18.71 -22.03 -10.20
N ASP A 31 -19.11 -20.81 -10.56
CA ASP A 31 -18.28 -19.89 -11.36
C ASP A 31 -16.99 -19.51 -10.60
N ILE A 32 -17.09 -19.25 -9.30
CA ILE A 32 -15.93 -18.96 -8.43
C ILE A 32 -15.03 -20.20 -8.34
N ASN A 33 -15.57 -21.39 -8.10
CA ASN A 33 -14.77 -22.62 -8.03
C ASN A 33 -14.02 -22.89 -9.33
N ASN A 34 -14.65 -22.68 -10.49
CA ASN A 34 -13.99 -22.80 -11.79
C ASN A 34 -12.85 -21.77 -11.96
N SER A 35 -13.06 -20.56 -11.47
CA SER A 35 -12.04 -19.51 -11.47
C SER A 35 -10.86 -19.89 -10.56
N ILE A 36 -11.13 -20.43 -9.37
CA ILE A 36 -10.10 -20.91 -8.44
C ILE A 36 -9.28 -22.07 -9.06
N GLU A 37 -9.93 -23.01 -9.73
CA GLU A 37 -9.21 -24.10 -10.42
C GLU A 37 -8.31 -23.59 -11.56
N THR A 38 -8.75 -22.58 -12.30
CA THR A 38 -7.93 -21.93 -13.32
C THR A 38 -6.73 -21.22 -12.69
N LEU A 39 -6.96 -20.51 -11.60
CA LEU A 39 -5.92 -19.85 -10.84
C LEU A 39 -4.92 -20.83 -10.24
N LYS A 40 -5.34 -21.97 -9.67
CA LYS A 40 -4.44 -23.03 -9.20
C LYS A 40 -3.51 -23.56 -10.29
N LYS A 41 -3.99 -23.67 -11.54
CA LYS A 41 -3.14 -24.05 -12.68
C LYS A 41 -2.08 -22.99 -12.98
N SER A 42 -2.45 -21.70 -12.94
CA SER A 42 -1.48 -20.61 -13.07
C SER A 42 -0.48 -20.59 -11.90
N CYS A 43 -0.95 -20.78 -10.67
CA CYS A 43 -0.07 -20.89 -9.50
C CYS A 43 0.95 -22.02 -9.65
N ALA A 44 0.56 -23.17 -10.20
CA ALA A 44 1.47 -24.31 -10.42
C ALA A 44 2.52 -24.04 -11.51
N LEU A 45 2.22 -23.17 -12.48
CA LEU A 45 3.13 -22.82 -13.56
C LEU A 45 4.08 -21.68 -13.19
N GLU A 46 3.57 -20.68 -12.50
CA GLU A 46 4.22 -19.38 -12.32
C GLU A 46 4.53 -19.06 -10.85
N GLY A 47 3.94 -19.79 -9.91
CA GLY A 47 3.99 -19.52 -8.48
C GLY A 47 2.89 -18.56 -8.02
N CYS A 48 2.77 -18.45 -6.71
CA CYS A 48 1.79 -17.54 -6.11
C CYS A 48 2.21 -17.08 -4.72
N SER A 49 1.51 -16.06 -4.24
CA SER A 49 1.59 -15.59 -2.86
C SER A 49 0.28 -15.82 -2.14
N VAL A 50 0.38 -16.27 -0.90
CA VAL A 50 -0.74 -16.36 0.03
C VAL A 50 -0.84 -15.03 0.78
N LEU A 51 -2.01 -14.40 0.70
CA LEU A 51 -2.32 -13.14 1.35
C LEU A 51 -3.13 -13.43 2.61
N VAL A 52 -2.68 -12.91 3.73
CA VAL A 52 -3.30 -13.12 5.05
C VAL A 52 -3.65 -11.77 5.64
N ASN A 53 -4.93 -11.46 5.72
CA ASN A 53 -5.42 -10.24 6.35
C ASN A 53 -6.24 -10.55 7.60
N ARG A 54 -5.99 -9.80 8.67
CA ARG A 54 -6.70 -9.90 9.92
C ARG A 54 -7.45 -8.61 10.18
N GLU A 55 -8.77 -8.71 10.24
CA GLU A 55 -9.66 -7.57 10.46
C GLU A 55 -10.38 -7.69 11.80
N HIS A 56 -10.70 -6.53 12.40
CA HIS A 56 -11.61 -6.45 13.51
C HIS A 56 -13.03 -6.68 13.02
N GLY A 57 -13.68 -7.72 13.53
CA GLY A 57 -15.10 -7.97 13.34
C GLY A 57 -15.93 -7.39 14.49
N ASP A 58 -17.25 -7.61 14.44
CA ASP A 58 -18.15 -7.24 15.51
C ASP A 58 -17.90 -8.06 16.79
N ASN A 59 -18.19 -7.47 17.96
CA ASN A 59 -18.09 -8.13 19.28
C ASN A 59 -16.69 -8.63 19.65
N GLU A 60 -15.65 -7.82 19.43
CA GLU A 60 -14.25 -8.13 19.79
C GLU A 60 -13.71 -9.42 19.13
N CYS A 61 -14.37 -9.94 18.11
CA CYS A 61 -13.82 -11.03 17.33
C CYS A 61 -12.89 -10.53 16.23
N PHE A 62 -11.98 -11.39 15.77
CA PHE A 62 -11.20 -11.13 14.58
C PHE A 62 -11.65 -12.04 13.44
N ILE A 63 -11.53 -11.52 12.23
CA ILE A 63 -11.75 -12.28 11.00
C ILE A 63 -10.41 -12.40 10.28
N LEU A 64 -10.00 -13.63 9.99
CA LEU A 64 -8.84 -13.92 9.18
C LEU A 64 -9.31 -14.18 7.75
N ASN A 65 -8.91 -13.31 6.83
CA ASN A 65 -9.17 -13.45 5.41
C ASN A 65 -7.95 -14.06 4.74
N LEU A 66 -8.15 -15.12 3.96
CA LEU A 66 -7.12 -15.77 3.16
C LEU A 66 -7.45 -15.57 1.68
N ALA A 67 -6.47 -15.12 0.93
CA ALA A 67 -6.54 -14.98 -0.52
C ALA A 67 -5.24 -15.49 -1.15
N VAL A 68 -5.28 -15.75 -2.44
CA VAL A 68 -4.09 -16.11 -3.23
C VAL A 68 -3.94 -15.15 -4.38
N HIS A 69 -2.72 -14.74 -4.66
CA HIS A 69 -2.35 -13.87 -5.77
C HIS A 69 -1.37 -14.56 -6.71
N CYS A 70 -1.62 -14.45 -8.00
CA CYS A 70 -0.72 -14.87 -9.09
C CYS A 70 -0.87 -13.94 -10.29
N SER A 71 -0.22 -14.22 -11.41
CA SER A 71 -0.29 -13.40 -12.64
C SER A 71 -1.70 -13.19 -13.19
N GLN A 72 -2.66 -14.05 -12.84
CA GLN A 72 -4.07 -13.91 -13.24
C GLN A 72 -4.87 -12.97 -12.31
N GLY A 73 -4.25 -12.48 -11.24
CA GLY A 73 -4.86 -11.61 -10.26
C GLY A 73 -5.04 -12.26 -8.89
N VAL A 74 -5.93 -11.68 -8.09
CA VAL A 74 -6.23 -12.12 -6.72
C VAL A 74 -7.51 -12.94 -6.69
N SER A 75 -7.48 -14.07 -6.00
CA SER A 75 -8.68 -14.83 -5.67
C SER A 75 -8.82 -14.98 -4.16
N PHE A 76 -9.98 -14.63 -3.66
CA PHE A 76 -10.37 -14.87 -2.28
C PHE A 76 -10.58 -16.38 -2.07
N LEU A 77 -10.02 -16.93 -1.00
CA LEU A 77 -10.17 -18.35 -0.65
C LEU A 77 -11.22 -18.55 0.44
N ARG A 78 -11.03 -17.91 1.60
CA ARG A 78 -11.94 -18.06 2.73
C ARG A 78 -11.77 -16.96 3.77
N SER A 79 -12.82 -16.72 4.54
CA SER A 79 -12.80 -15.96 5.81
C SER A 79 -13.04 -16.90 6.97
N ILE A 80 -12.27 -16.73 8.03
CA ILE A 80 -12.36 -17.55 9.24
C ILE A 80 -12.53 -16.62 10.42
N ARG A 81 -13.64 -16.79 11.16
CA ARG A 81 -13.83 -16.07 12.40
C ARG A 81 -12.95 -16.69 13.48
N LEU A 82 -12.04 -15.91 14.03
CA LEU A 82 -11.20 -16.36 15.12
C LEU A 82 -11.96 -16.26 16.44
N PRO A 83 -12.03 -17.34 17.24
CA PRO A 83 -12.60 -17.31 18.56
C PRO A 83 -11.88 -16.30 19.46
N SER A 84 -12.61 -15.70 20.41
CA SER A 84 -12.06 -14.62 21.28
C SER A 84 -10.94 -15.09 22.19
N ASP A 85 -10.95 -16.35 22.59
CA ASP A 85 -9.92 -17.01 23.39
C ASP A 85 -8.65 -17.35 22.57
N ILE A 86 -8.79 -17.55 21.26
CA ILE A 86 -7.71 -17.89 20.32
C ILE A 86 -7.14 -16.64 19.61
N ASN A 87 -7.73 -15.47 19.83
CA ASN A 87 -7.31 -14.22 19.20
C ASN A 87 -5.82 -13.87 19.37
N LYS A 88 -5.15 -14.43 20.36
CA LYS A 88 -3.72 -14.22 20.66
C LYS A 88 -2.87 -15.45 20.34
N ASP A 89 -3.44 -16.54 19.88
CA ASP A 89 -2.70 -17.76 19.55
C ASP A 89 -2.19 -17.73 18.12
N GLU A 90 -0.95 -17.28 17.98
CA GLU A 90 -0.26 -17.25 16.69
C GLU A 90 -0.04 -18.66 16.11
N SER A 91 -0.07 -19.71 16.93
CA SER A 91 0.06 -21.09 16.48
C SER A 91 -1.16 -21.49 15.65
N TYR A 92 -2.35 -21.09 16.06
CA TYR A 92 -3.59 -21.35 15.32
C TYR A 92 -3.61 -20.61 13.97
N VAL A 93 -3.14 -19.36 13.93
CA VAL A 93 -3.00 -18.61 12.66
C VAL A 93 -2.02 -19.33 11.74
N PHE A 94 -0.90 -19.82 12.28
CA PHE A 94 0.05 -20.60 11.52
C PHE A 94 -0.58 -21.88 10.92
N GLU A 95 -1.36 -22.67 11.70
CA GLU A 95 -2.04 -23.86 11.22
C GLU A 95 -3.00 -23.58 10.07
N LEU A 96 -3.74 -22.47 10.15
CA LEU A 96 -4.66 -22.04 9.08
C LEU A 96 -3.91 -21.66 7.80
N VAL A 97 -2.82 -20.91 7.91
CA VAL A 97 -1.96 -20.55 6.77
C VAL A 97 -1.30 -21.76 6.19
N ASP A 98 -0.78 -22.65 7.02
CA ASP A 98 -0.13 -23.89 6.62
C ASP A 98 -1.08 -24.83 5.86
N SER A 99 -2.31 -25.00 6.36
CA SER A 99 -3.37 -25.74 5.67
C SER A 99 -3.72 -25.11 4.30
N CYS A 100 -3.72 -23.79 4.21
CA CYS A 100 -3.94 -23.09 2.95
C CYS A 100 -2.81 -23.36 1.93
N ILE A 101 -1.55 -23.38 2.39
CA ILE A 101 -0.39 -23.72 1.56
C ILE A 101 -0.49 -25.17 1.04
N GLU A 102 -0.92 -26.10 1.88
CA GLU A 102 -1.13 -27.49 1.47
C GLU A 102 -2.22 -27.64 0.41
N GLU A 103 -3.33 -26.89 0.57
CA GLU A 103 -4.45 -26.89 -0.38
C GLU A 103 -4.06 -26.34 -1.78
N ILE A 104 -3.22 -25.29 -1.81
CA ILE A 104 -2.71 -24.70 -3.05
C ILE A 104 -1.63 -25.60 -3.68
N GLY A 105 -0.83 -26.25 -2.84
CA GLY A 105 0.35 -27.02 -3.16
C GLY A 105 1.63 -26.23 -2.84
N GLU A 106 2.41 -26.73 -1.90
CA GLU A 106 3.61 -26.06 -1.37
C GLU A 106 4.58 -25.57 -2.46
N LYS A 107 4.78 -26.38 -3.50
CA LYS A 107 5.70 -26.04 -4.61
C LYS A 107 5.25 -24.83 -5.43
N SER A 108 3.98 -24.48 -5.33
CA SER A 108 3.40 -23.33 -6.04
C SER A 108 3.45 -22.04 -5.19
N VAL A 109 3.61 -22.18 -3.86
CA VAL A 109 3.61 -21.03 -2.96
C VAL A 109 5.05 -20.55 -2.74
N VAL A 110 5.29 -19.31 -3.08
CA VAL A 110 6.61 -18.69 -2.94
C VAL A 110 6.67 -17.78 -1.72
N GLN A 111 5.57 -17.14 -1.42
CA GLN A 111 5.51 -16.10 -0.42
C GLN A 111 4.20 -16.16 0.37
N VAL A 112 4.30 -15.80 1.64
CA VAL A 112 3.16 -15.48 2.49
C VAL A 112 3.28 -14.00 2.90
N ILE A 113 2.26 -13.21 2.64
CA ILE A 113 2.19 -11.79 2.99
C ILE A 113 1.19 -11.61 4.12
N THR A 114 1.59 -10.94 5.19
CA THR A 114 0.74 -10.64 6.34
C THR A 114 0.78 -9.17 6.72
N GLY A 115 -0.22 -8.70 7.44
CA GLY A 115 -0.14 -7.41 8.12
C GLY A 115 0.98 -7.36 9.16
N ILE A 116 1.28 -6.15 9.66
CA ILE A 116 2.40 -5.92 10.59
C ILE A 116 2.14 -6.50 12.00
N ASN A 117 0.90 -6.68 12.41
CA ASN A 117 0.50 -7.13 13.75
C ASN A 117 -0.21 -8.48 13.74
N PRO A 118 -0.01 -9.32 14.69
CA PRO A 118 1.10 -9.87 15.48
C PRO A 118 1.50 -11.28 14.97
N THR A 119 2.46 -11.39 14.11
CA THR A 119 2.72 -12.63 13.39
C THR A 119 4.17 -13.12 13.46
N MET A 120 4.99 -12.54 14.34
CA MET A 120 6.40 -12.93 14.45
C MET A 120 6.58 -14.42 14.78
N LYS A 121 5.74 -14.98 15.66
CA LYS A 121 5.80 -16.40 16.04
C LYS A 121 5.32 -17.28 14.89
N SER A 122 4.22 -16.93 14.25
CA SER A 122 3.69 -17.65 13.07
C SER A 122 4.68 -17.61 11.91
N ALA A 123 5.33 -16.46 11.68
CA ALA A 123 6.37 -16.31 10.66
C ALA A 123 7.56 -17.26 10.91
N LYS A 124 8.03 -17.33 12.16
CA LYS A 124 9.12 -18.22 12.55
C LYS A 124 8.73 -19.68 12.35
N MET A 125 7.55 -20.09 12.81
CA MET A 125 7.04 -21.46 12.63
C MET A 125 6.93 -21.82 11.14
N LEU A 126 6.47 -20.89 10.29
CA LEU A 126 6.41 -21.11 8.85
C LEU A 126 7.80 -21.31 8.26
N THR A 127 8.74 -20.43 8.59
CA THR A 127 10.11 -20.49 8.07
C THR A 127 10.82 -21.78 8.50
N GLU A 128 10.55 -22.26 9.71
CA GLU A 128 11.09 -23.54 10.21
C GLU A 128 10.47 -24.75 9.49
N LYS A 129 9.16 -24.74 9.26
CA LYS A 129 8.47 -25.87 8.59
C LYS A 129 8.66 -25.85 7.08
N ARG A 130 8.66 -24.65 6.47
CA ARG A 130 8.70 -24.44 5.00
C ARG A 130 9.83 -23.46 4.62
N PRO A 131 11.08 -23.90 4.69
CA PRO A 131 12.24 -23.00 4.52
C PRO A 131 12.33 -22.35 3.14
N ASN A 132 11.65 -22.87 2.13
CA ASN A 132 11.66 -22.34 0.76
C ASN A 132 10.62 -21.23 0.55
N ILE A 133 9.69 -21.01 1.48
CA ILE A 133 8.67 -19.97 1.38
C ILE A 133 9.17 -18.72 2.08
N PHE A 134 9.00 -17.56 1.42
CA PHE A 134 9.28 -16.26 2.02
C PHE A 134 8.10 -15.80 2.85
N TRP A 135 8.41 -15.19 3.99
CA TRP A 135 7.43 -14.43 4.77
C TRP A 135 7.77 -12.95 4.65
N THR A 136 6.77 -12.14 4.29
CA THR A 136 6.92 -10.68 4.19
C THR A 136 5.74 -9.96 4.80
N HIS A 137 5.94 -8.69 5.13
CA HIS A 137 4.86 -7.84 5.59
C HIS A 137 4.19 -7.11 4.41
N CYS A 138 2.92 -6.76 4.60
CA CYS A 138 2.17 -5.93 3.69
C CYS A 138 2.81 -4.53 3.60
N ALA A 139 3.17 -4.11 2.40
CA ALA A 139 3.81 -2.81 2.19
C ALA A 139 2.88 -1.64 2.56
N ALA A 140 1.59 -1.76 2.29
CA ALA A 140 0.60 -0.74 2.66
C ALA A 140 0.52 -0.55 4.17
N ASP A 141 0.43 -1.65 4.94
CA ASP A 141 0.40 -1.59 6.41
C ASP A 141 1.71 -1.01 6.97
N CYS A 142 2.84 -1.29 6.30
CA CYS A 142 4.12 -0.72 6.67
C CYS A 142 4.13 0.80 6.47
N ILE A 143 3.62 1.28 5.34
CA ILE A 143 3.52 2.72 5.06
C ILE A 143 2.49 3.39 5.98
N ASP A 144 1.38 2.73 6.32
CA ASP A 144 0.44 3.23 7.32
C ASP A 144 1.10 3.38 8.70
N SER A 145 1.97 2.43 9.07
CA SER A 145 2.78 2.56 10.29
C SER A 145 3.81 3.70 10.21
N MET A 146 4.38 3.99 9.03
CA MET A 146 5.22 5.17 8.83
C MET A 146 4.43 6.46 9.05
N PHE A 147 3.19 6.55 8.56
CA PHE A 147 2.31 7.69 8.84
C PHE A 147 2.01 7.85 10.33
N GLU A 148 1.79 6.74 11.03
CA GLU A 148 1.55 6.77 12.48
C GLU A 148 2.77 7.31 13.22
N ASP A 149 3.97 6.82 12.91
CA ASP A 149 5.21 7.26 13.55
C ASP A 149 5.49 8.74 13.25
N ILE A 150 5.40 9.17 12.00
CA ILE A 150 5.56 10.57 11.60
C ILE A 150 4.46 11.43 12.22
N GLY A 151 3.22 10.91 12.29
CA GLY A 151 2.09 11.55 12.95
C GLY A 151 2.29 11.80 14.45
N ASN A 152 3.16 11.03 15.09
CA ASN A 152 3.54 11.19 16.49
C ASN A 152 4.64 12.24 16.72
N ILE A 153 5.31 12.75 15.67
CA ILE A 153 6.23 13.89 15.77
C ILE A 153 5.44 15.07 16.37
N PRO A 154 5.93 15.71 17.44
CA PRO A 154 5.14 16.70 18.21
C PRO A 154 4.55 17.82 17.38
N LEU A 155 5.28 18.34 16.38
CA LEU A 155 4.81 19.37 15.46
C LEU A 155 3.66 18.85 14.59
N VAL A 156 3.82 17.68 13.99
CA VAL A 156 2.82 17.04 13.12
C VAL A 156 1.55 16.74 13.90
N ARG A 157 1.67 16.06 15.05
CA ARG A 157 0.53 15.72 15.91
C ARG A 157 -0.27 16.94 16.32
N LYS A 158 0.41 17.99 16.81
CA LYS A 158 -0.22 19.25 17.23
C LYS A 158 -0.95 19.93 16.08
N THR A 159 -0.36 19.88 14.89
CA THR A 159 -0.92 20.47 13.67
C THR A 159 -2.17 19.72 13.20
N ILE A 160 -2.12 18.39 13.12
CA ILE A 160 -3.29 17.58 12.72
C ILE A 160 -4.47 17.81 13.66
N VAL A 161 -4.23 17.80 14.97
CA VAL A 161 -5.29 18.07 15.98
C VAL A 161 -5.91 19.46 15.77
N LYS A 162 -5.06 20.50 15.60
CA LYS A 162 -5.54 21.87 15.39
C LYS A 162 -6.34 22.02 14.10
N ALA A 163 -5.88 21.40 12.99
CA ALA A 163 -6.56 21.42 11.70
C ALA A 163 -7.94 20.75 11.77
N ARG A 164 -8.02 19.55 12.39
CA ARG A 164 -9.29 18.85 12.62
C ARG A 164 -10.27 19.67 13.44
N LEU A 165 -9.79 20.28 14.53
CA LEU A 165 -10.64 21.15 15.37
C LEU A 165 -11.12 22.38 14.62
N LEU A 166 -10.29 23.01 13.76
CA LEU A 166 -10.68 24.12 12.91
C LEU A 166 -11.79 23.74 11.93
N THR A 167 -11.60 22.61 11.23
CA THR A 167 -12.61 22.12 10.29
C THR A 167 -13.92 21.75 11.00
N ALA A 168 -13.85 21.06 12.13
CA ALA A 168 -15.02 20.76 12.96
C ALA A 168 -15.72 22.03 13.47
N PHE A 169 -14.96 23.06 13.84
CA PHE A 169 -15.50 24.35 14.26
C PHE A 169 -16.28 25.04 13.13
N ILE A 170 -15.77 25.00 11.90
CA ILE A 170 -16.42 25.57 10.72
C ILE A 170 -17.70 24.80 10.38
N TYR A 171 -17.63 23.48 10.28
CA TYR A 171 -18.78 22.65 9.89
C TYR A 171 -19.85 22.53 10.99
N GLY A 172 -19.48 22.69 12.25
CA GLY A 172 -20.43 22.67 13.37
C GLY A 172 -21.32 23.92 13.47
N ARG A 173 -21.21 24.88 12.54
CA ARG A 173 -21.98 26.14 12.56
C ARG A 173 -22.38 26.57 11.16
N THR A 174 -23.67 26.44 10.84
CA THR A 174 -24.23 26.77 9.52
C THR A 174 -23.79 28.15 9.02
N HIS A 175 -23.95 29.17 9.84
CA HIS A 175 -23.55 30.54 9.46
C HIS A 175 -22.05 30.67 9.16
N LEU A 176 -21.19 29.96 9.91
CA LEU A 176 -19.73 29.99 9.67
C LEU A 176 -19.37 29.20 8.42
N LEU A 177 -20.05 28.10 8.15
CA LEU A 177 -19.90 27.33 6.92
C LEU A 177 -20.31 28.15 5.69
N ASP A 178 -21.45 28.83 5.76
CA ASP A 178 -21.94 29.69 4.67
C ASP A 178 -20.97 30.88 4.41
N MET A 179 -20.43 31.43 5.49
CA MET A 179 -19.40 32.49 5.37
C MET A 179 -18.09 31.89 4.76
N THR A 180 -17.70 30.72 5.18
CA THR A 180 -16.52 30.04 4.59
C THR A 180 -16.72 29.82 3.09
N ARG A 181 -17.86 29.28 2.67
CA ARG A 181 -18.20 29.09 1.25
C ARG A 181 -18.17 30.40 0.45
N LYS A 182 -18.70 31.45 1.02
CA LYS A 182 -18.68 32.79 0.41
C LYS A 182 -17.24 33.27 0.14
N PHE A 183 -16.35 33.14 1.10
CA PHE A 183 -14.95 33.56 0.97
C PHE A 183 -14.11 32.61 0.10
N THR A 184 -14.37 31.30 0.15
CA THR A 184 -13.63 30.29 -0.61
C THR A 184 -14.13 30.08 -2.04
N GLY A 185 -15.15 30.85 -2.49
CA GLY A 185 -15.75 30.71 -3.82
C GLY A 185 -16.55 29.40 -3.96
N GLN A 186 -17.35 29.06 -2.95
CA GLN A 186 -18.18 27.85 -2.85
C GLN A 186 -17.40 26.52 -2.74
N TRP A 187 -16.11 26.60 -2.37
CA TRP A 187 -15.33 25.40 -2.07
C TRP A 187 -15.54 24.94 -0.63
N ASP A 188 -15.88 23.68 -0.50
CA ASP A 188 -15.96 23.02 0.81
C ASP A 188 -14.57 22.52 1.22
N LEU A 189 -14.27 22.64 2.52
CA LEU A 189 -13.08 22.03 3.10
C LEU A 189 -13.32 20.52 3.23
N VAL A 190 -12.26 19.74 3.08
CA VAL A 190 -12.38 18.28 3.27
C VAL A 190 -12.57 17.99 4.76
N HIS A 191 -13.70 17.36 5.09
CA HIS A 191 -13.98 16.94 6.47
C HIS A 191 -13.29 15.62 6.76
N VAL A 192 -12.53 15.57 7.85
CA VAL A 192 -11.79 14.36 8.25
C VAL A 192 -12.71 13.39 8.98
N GLY A 193 -12.87 12.18 8.45
CA GLY A 193 -13.30 11.02 9.22
C GLY A 193 -12.27 10.62 10.30
N ILE A 194 -12.61 9.68 11.16
CA ILE A 194 -11.87 9.45 12.41
C ILE A 194 -10.48 8.80 12.20
N THR A 195 -10.16 8.20 11.06
CA THR A 195 -9.17 7.11 11.06
C THR A 195 -8.05 7.09 10.03
N TYR A 196 -7.95 7.95 9.04
CA TYR A 196 -6.89 7.76 8.03
C TYR A 196 -5.98 8.98 7.82
N TYR A 197 -4.66 8.76 7.86
CA TYR A 197 -3.66 9.79 7.59
C TYR A 197 -3.80 10.40 6.19
N THR A 198 -4.25 9.61 5.20
CA THR A 198 -4.56 10.09 3.84
C THR A 198 -5.70 11.12 3.85
N THR A 199 -6.76 10.90 4.64
CA THR A 199 -7.84 11.90 4.80
C THR A 199 -7.37 13.12 5.61
N CYS A 200 -6.45 12.93 6.56
CA CYS A 200 -5.80 14.05 7.24
C CYS A 200 -5.00 14.92 6.26
N LEU A 201 -4.26 14.31 5.34
CA LEU A 201 -3.53 15.04 4.29
C LEU A 201 -4.49 15.84 3.41
N LEU A 202 -5.59 15.24 2.96
CA LEU A 202 -6.59 15.95 2.15
C LEU A 202 -7.20 17.15 2.89
N ASN A 203 -7.49 17.00 4.18
CA ASN A 203 -7.94 18.10 5.02
C ASN A 203 -6.89 19.21 5.12
N LEU A 204 -5.64 18.88 5.43
CA LEU A 204 -4.54 19.83 5.52
C LEU A 204 -4.32 20.56 4.20
N LYS A 205 -4.37 19.85 3.07
CA LYS A 205 -4.26 20.47 1.74
C LYS A 205 -5.40 21.43 1.47
N SER A 206 -6.64 21.02 1.73
CA SER A 206 -7.81 21.89 1.52
C SER A 206 -7.74 23.17 2.36
N LEU A 207 -7.26 23.07 3.61
CA LEU A 207 -7.03 24.24 4.46
C LEU A 207 -5.88 25.10 3.93
N TYR A 208 -4.77 24.51 3.52
CA TYR A 208 -3.60 25.24 3.04
C TYR A 208 -3.85 25.96 1.74
N ASP A 209 -4.56 25.34 0.80
CA ASP A 209 -4.94 25.92 -0.48
C ASP A 209 -5.85 27.13 -0.30
N LYS A 210 -6.71 27.12 0.72
CA LYS A 210 -7.63 28.20 1.07
C LYS A 210 -7.17 29.07 2.24
N ARG A 211 -5.88 29.04 2.59
CA ARG A 211 -5.36 29.75 3.75
C ARG A 211 -5.52 31.26 3.70
N PHE A 212 -5.44 31.84 2.51
CA PHE A 212 -5.57 33.29 2.34
C PHE A 212 -7.02 33.72 2.48
N GLU A 213 -7.94 32.99 1.89
CA GLU A 213 -9.37 33.20 1.99
C GLU A 213 -9.87 33.00 3.43
N LEU A 214 -9.38 31.96 4.10
CA LEU A 214 -9.67 31.73 5.51
C LEU A 214 -9.11 32.88 6.39
N LYS A 215 -7.88 33.32 6.17
CA LYS A 215 -7.34 34.47 6.88
C LYS A 215 -8.20 35.73 6.64
N ALA A 216 -8.56 36.03 5.38
CA ALA A 216 -9.41 37.14 5.04
C ALA A 216 -10.78 37.08 5.72
N MET A 217 -11.41 35.90 5.75
CA MET A 217 -12.65 35.65 6.44
C MET A 217 -12.55 35.93 7.95
N PHE A 218 -11.51 35.41 8.60
CA PHE A 218 -11.34 35.54 10.06
C PHE A 218 -10.99 36.98 10.51
N ILE A 219 -10.48 37.87 9.62
CA ILE A 219 -10.22 39.29 9.90
C ILE A 219 -11.32 40.21 9.39
N SER A 220 -12.38 39.69 8.76
CA SER A 220 -13.48 40.50 8.16
C SER A 220 -14.39 41.11 9.22
N LYS A 221 -15.06 42.21 8.84
CA LYS A 221 -16.14 42.81 9.64
C LYS A 221 -17.31 41.86 9.86
N GLU A 222 -17.65 41.08 8.85
CA GLU A 222 -18.72 40.08 8.91
C GLU A 222 -18.47 39.04 10.06
N ARG A 223 -17.20 38.69 10.29
CA ARG A 223 -16.83 37.91 11.44
C ARG A 223 -17.00 38.70 12.75
N GLU A 224 -16.57 39.96 12.82
CA GLU A 224 -16.68 40.78 14.03
C GLU A 224 -18.12 40.91 14.50
N ASP A 225 -19.05 41.06 13.56
CA ASP A 225 -20.49 41.18 13.82
C ASP A 225 -21.16 39.86 14.19
N SER A 226 -20.45 38.74 14.08
CA SER A 226 -20.99 37.43 14.36
C SER A 226 -21.02 37.11 15.85
N LYS A 227 -22.07 36.40 16.31
CA LYS A 227 -22.24 36.00 17.73
C LYS A 227 -21.11 35.14 18.28
N TRP A 228 -20.36 34.40 17.41
CA TRP A 228 -19.28 33.49 17.83
C TRP A 228 -17.93 34.23 17.97
N SER A 229 -17.77 35.40 17.42
CA SER A 229 -16.50 36.15 17.37
C SER A 229 -15.97 36.51 18.77
N ASN A 230 -16.83 36.94 19.65
CA ASN A 230 -16.49 37.45 20.97
C ASN A 230 -16.27 36.33 22.02
N GLY A 231 -16.70 35.11 21.74
CA GLY A 231 -16.51 33.95 22.61
C GLY A 231 -15.05 33.50 22.69
N SER A 232 -14.67 32.87 23.78
CA SER A 232 -13.32 32.32 23.99
C SER A 232 -12.88 31.36 22.87
N VAL A 233 -13.82 30.57 22.38
CA VAL A 233 -13.61 29.63 21.28
C VAL A 233 -13.37 30.35 19.94
N GLY A 234 -14.15 31.37 19.64
CA GLY A 234 -13.97 32.16 18.42
C GLY A 234 -12.61 32.88 18.38
N LYS A 235 -12.19 33.45 19.53
CA LYS A 235 -10.87 34.07 19.69
C LYS A 235 -9.73 33.04 19.50
N LYS A 236 -9.90 31.81 20.01
CA LYS A 236 -8.93 30.74 19.85
C LYS A 236 -8.70 30.40 18.37
N PHE A 237 -9.77 30.23 17.58
CA PHE A 237 -9.65 29.91 16.16
C PHE A 237 -9.19 31.11 15.32
N TYR A 238 -9.58 32.35 15.69
CA TYR A 238 -8.99 33.53 15.10
C TYR A 238 -7.46 33.53 15.25
N ASN A 239 -6.95 33.39 16.47
CA ASN A 239 -5.52 33.35 16.73
C ASN A 239 -4.83 32.20 15.99
N LEU A 240 -5.50 31.04 15.86
CA LEU A 240 -4.98 29.91 15.12
C LEU A 240 -4.82 30.21 13.63
N VAL A 241 -5.88 30.74 12.99
CA VAL A 241 -5.88 31.00 11.53
C VAL A 241 -4.94 32.15 11.13
N VAL A 242 -4.74 33.12 12.03
CA VAL A 242 -3.80 34.23 11.80
C VAL A 242 -2.35 33.81 12.07
N SER A 243 -2.13 32.75 12.86
CA SER A 243 -0.80 32.29 13.25
C SER A 243 0.01 31.73 12.08
N ASN A 244 1.19 32.29 11.83
CA ASN A 244 2.12 31.74 10.85
C ASN A 244 2.68 30.36 11.27
N GLU A 245 2.87 30.14 12.59
CA GLU A 245 3.31 28.85 13.14
C GLU A 245 2.36 27.71 12.76
N PHE A 246 1.05 27.96 12.79
CA PHE A 246 0.06 26.96 12.37
C PHE A 246 0.22 26.58 10.91
N TRP A 247 0.32 27.55 10.02
CA TRP A 247 0.44 27.30 8.58
C TRP A 247 1.79 26.70 8.20
N HIS A 248 2.85 27.05 8.91
CA HIS A 248 4.14 26.36 8.79
C HIS A 248 4.02 24.89 9.18
N GLY A 249 3.36 24.58 10.30
CA GLY A 249 3.10 23.19 10.70
C GLY A 249 2.25 22.42 9.68
N VAL A 250 1.25 23.09 9.07
CA VAL A 250 0.42 22.51 8.00
C VAL A 250 1.29 22.15 6.79
N LEU A 251 2.13 23.06 6.32
CA LEU A 251 3.03 22.82 5.19
C LEU A 251 4.06 21.73 5.52
N TYR A 252 4.64 21.77 6.72
CA TYR A 252 5.56 20.73 7.19
C TYR A 252 4.92 19.34 7.11
N THR A 253 3.69 19.20 7.61
CA THR A 253 2.97 17.91 7.60
C THR A 253 2.63 17.47 6.18
N ILE A 254 2.21 18.38 5.29
CA ILE A 254 1.95 18.08 3.88
C ILE A 254 3.22 17.57 3.19
N ASN A 255 4.35 18.26 3.36
CA ASN A 255 5.64 17.90 2.77
C ASN A 255 6.13 16.52 3.26
N SER A 256 5.80 16.16 4.50
CA SER A 256 6.16 14.86 5.08
C SER A 256 5.29 13.71 4.56
N PHE A 257 3.99 13.95 4.35
CA PHE A 257 3.02 12.88 4.07
C PHE A 257 2.79 12.65 2.58
N GLU A 258 2.76 13.70 1.78
CA GLU A 258 2.34 13.61 0.38
C GLU A 258 3.21 12.64 -0.43
N PRO A 259 4.56 12.63 -0.34
CA PRO A 259 5.38 11.68 -1.07
C PRO A 259 5.08 10.21 -0.71
N LEU A 260 4.76 9.92 0.55
CA LEU A 260 4.37 8.57 0.99
C LEU A 260 2.98 8.17 0.49
N VAL A 261 2.02 9.12 0.43
CA VAL A 261 0.69 8.88 -0.18
C VAL A 261 0.83 8.56 -1.66
N ASP A 262 1.77 9.20 -2.37
CA ASP A 262 2.02 8.91 -3.77
C ASP A 262 2.63 7.52 -3.97
N VAL A 263 3.47 7.04 -3.04
CA VAL A 263 3.92 5.64 -3.01
C VAL A 263 2.73 4.70 -2.86
N LEU A 264 1.82 4.94 -1.90
CA LEU A 264 0.62 4.11 -1.72
C LEU A 264 -0.25 4.04 -2.97
N ARG A 265 -0.44 5.17 -3.66
CA ARG A 265 -1.21 5.21 -4.92
C ARG A 265 -0.57 4.38 -6.02
N LYS A 266 0.76 4.45 -6.14
CA LYS A 266 1.50 3.67 -7.13
C LYS A 266 1.44 2.17 -6.82
N ILE A 267 1.63 1.78 -5.56
CA ILE A 267 1.51 0.38 -5.12
C ILE A 267 0.10 -0.16 -5.40
N GLY A 268 -0.94 0.66 -5.20
CA GLY A 268 -2.34 0.27 -5.41
C GLY A 268 -2.77 0.14 -6.87
N SER A 269 -1.95 0.55 -7.84
CA SER A 269 -2.30 0.62 -9.27
C SER A 269 -1.58 -0.40 -10.15
N ASP A 270 -1.43 -1.65 -9.74
CA ASP A 270 -0.72 -2.74 -10.46
C ASP A 270 0.81 -2.74 -10.33
N SER A 271 1.37 -2.03 -9.36
CA SER A 271 2.81 -2.04 -9.14
C SER A 271 3.26 -3.29 -8.39
N SER A 272 4.29 -3.93 -8.89
CA SER A 272 4.90 -5.10 -8.27
C SER A 272 5.78 -4.72 -7.07
N MET A 273 6.10 -5.72 -6.25
CA MET A 273 7.04 -5.62 -5.12
C MET A 273 8.37 -4.94 -5.50
N GLY A 274 8.85 -5.12 -6.73
CA GLY A 274 10.07 -4.50 -7.24
C GLY A 274 10.03 -2.96 -7.30
N TYR A 275 8.86 -2.33 -7.13
CA TYR A 275 8.74 -0.87 -7.06
C TYR A 275 8.86 -0.33 -5.63
N ILE A 276 8.51 -1.11 -4.60
CA ILE A 276 8.36 -0.62 -3.22
C ILE A 276 9.64 0.05 -2.72
N TYR A 277 10.75 -0.66 -2.80
CA TYR A 277 12.04 -0.14 -2.29
C TYR A 277 12.47 1.14 -3.04
N GLY A 278 12.35 1.14 -4.36
CA GLY A 278 12.70 2.28 -5.19
C GLY A 278 11.79 3.49 -4.97
N GLU A 279 10.48 3.28 -4.89
CA GLU A 279 9.52 4.35 -4.67
C GLU A 279 9.64 4.96 -3.26
N LEU A 280 9.90 4.16 -2.24
CA LEU A 280 10.19 4.68 -0.90
C LEU A 280 11.50 5.47 -0.85
N THR A 281 12.52 5.03 -1.59
CA THR A 281 13.78 5.78 -1.74
C THR A 281 13.53 7.12 -2.45
N ASN A 282 12.73 7.12 -3.53
CA ASN A 282 12.35 8.35 -4.23
C ASN A 282 11.54 9.28 -3.33
N ALA A 283 10.60 8.75 -2.54
CA ALA A 283 9.82 9.54 -1.59
C ALA A 283 10.70 10.22 -0.53
N LYS A 284 11.71 9.52 -0.02
CA LYS A 284 12.69 10.12 0.89
C LYS A 284 13.43 11.30 0.24
N MET A 285 13.92 11.12 -0.99
CA MET A 285 14.59 12.19 -1.73
C MET A 285 13.65 13.38 -1.97
N GLU A 286 12.40 13.13 -2.35
CA GLU A 286 11.41 14.18 -2.54
C GLU A 286 11.10 14.92 -1.23
N ILE A 287 10.98 14.22 -0.09
CA ILE A 287 10.85 14.84 1.22
C ILE A 287 12.02 15.79 1.49
N ALA A 288 13.27 15.35 1.28
CA ALA A 288 14.45 16.21 1.50
C ALA A 288 14.41 17.46 0.61
N LEU A 289 14.05 17.30 -0.68
CA LEU A 289 13.92 18.43 -1.61
C LEU A 289 12.84 19.42 -1.19
N ARG A 290 11.68 18.96 -0.71
CA ARG A 290 10.59 19.82 -0.21
C ARG A 290 10.96 20.60 1.05
N PHE A 291 11.95 20.10 1.79
CA PHE A 291 12.55 20.79 2.93
C PHE A 291 13.84 21.53 2.55
N GLU A 292 14.08 21.79 1.25
CA GLU A 292 15.26 22.52 0.75
C GLU A 292 16.58 21.90 1.24
N ASN A 293 16.59 20.57 1.43
CA ASN A 293 17.68 19.78 1.99
C ASN A 293 18.12 20.19 3.40
N ASN A 294 17.21 20.80 4.19
CA ASN A 294 17.47 21.10 5.59
C ASN A 294 17.31 19.83 6.45
N GLU A 295 18.45 19.29 6.89
CA GLU A 295 18.54 18.04 7.65
C GLU A 295 17.71 18.05 8.93
N GLU A 296 17.67 19.17 9.66
CA GLU A 296 16.89 19.28 10.90
C GLU A 296 15.41 19.02 10.69
N HIS A 297 14.90 19.30 9.48
CA HIS A 297 13.49 19.12 9.15
C HIS A 297 13.17 17.73 8.60
N TYR A 298 14.01 17.16 7.74
CA TYR A 298 13.67 15.91 7.09
C TYR A 298 14.25 14.66 7.79
N LEU A 299 15.38 14.75 8.50
CA LEU A 299 15.96 13.57 9.16
C LEU A 299 14.99 12.88 10.13
N PRO A 300 14.22 13.58 10.98
CA PRO A 300 13.26 12.92 11.86
C PRO A 300 12.19 12.12 11.11
N ILE A 301 11.88 12.51 9.87
CA ILE A 301 10.94 11.81 9.00
C ILE A 301 11.62 10.59 8.38
N TRP A 302 12.85 10.76 7.88
CA TRP A 302 13.64 9.68 7.30
C TRP A 302 13.91 8.57 8.32
N ASP A 303 14.24 8.91 9.56
CA ASP A 303 14.49 7.94 10.63
C ASP A 303 13.27 7.03 10.85
N ASN A 304 12.06 7.60 10.85
CA ASN A 304 10.82 6.83 10.96
C ASN A 304 10.59 5.93 9.74
N ILE A 305 10.84 6.44 8.53
CA ILE A 305 10.73 5.66 7.29
C ILE A 305 11.75 4.51 7.29
N ASP A 306 13.03 4.80 7.60
CA ASP A 306 14.10 3.80 7.61
C ASP A 306 13.86 2.72 8.66
N PHE A 307 13.40 3.11 9.85
CA PHE A 307 13.06 2.15 10.91
C PHE A 307 12.02 1.12 10.43
N ARG A 308 10.96 1.57 9.75
CA ARG A 308 9.93 0.67 9.23
C ARG A 308 10.40 -0.10 8.01
N LEU A 309 11.13 0.55 7.12
CA LEU A 309 11.72 -0.07 5.93
C LEU A 309 12.63 -1.24 6.32
N ASP A 310 13.54 -1.01 7.28
CA ASP A 310 14.49 -2.03 7.74
C ASP A 310 13.81 -3.19 8.44
N ALA A 311 12.75 -2.91 9.20
CA ALA A 311 12.03 -3.92 9.94
C ALA A 311 11.16 -4.84 9.05
N ALA A 312 10.64 -4.35 7.91
CA ALA A 312 9.57 -5.03 7.19
C ALA A 312 9.77 -5.15 5.67
N LEU A 313 10.39 -4.18 5.02
CA LEU A 313 10.45 -4.09 3.55
C LEU A 313 11.87 -4.17 2.96
N ARG A 314 12.92 -4.23 3.77
CA ARG A 314 14.30 -4.49 3.32
C ARG A 314 14.63 -5.98 3.40
N THR A 315 13.70 -6.83 2.96
CA THR A 315 13.93 -8.29 2.89
C THR A 315 14.67 -8.65 1.60
N PRO A 316 15.34 -9.82 1.55
CA PRO A 316 16.02 -10.29 0.33
C PRO A 316 15.12 -10.26 -0.90
N LEU A 317 13.83 -10.58 -0.73
CA LEU A 317 12.87 -10.61 -1.82
C LEU A 317 12.59 -9.21 -2.39
N HIS A 318 12.42 -8.18 -1.54
CA HIS A 318 12.21 -6.79 -1.97
C HIS A 318 13.46 -6.21 -2.66
N LEU A 319 14.64 -6.49 -2.11
CA LEU A 319 15.90 -6.03 -2.67
C LEU A 319 16.22 -6.70 -4.01
N ALA A 320 15.98 -8.02 -4.12
CA ALA A 320 16.10 -8.73 -5.38
C ALA A 320 15.10 -8.21 -6.42
N GLY A 321 13.85 -7.92 -5.99
CA GLY A 321 12.85 -7.31 -6.84
C GLY A 321 13.26 -5.94 -7.37
N TYR A 322 13.84 -5.10 -6.54
CA TYR A 322 14.36 -3.79 -6.94
C TYR A 322 15.52 -3.94 -7.95
N TYR A 323 16.48 -4.85 -7.68
CA TYR A 323 17.58 -5.14 -8.59
C TYR A 323 17.09 -5.59 -9.98
N LEU A 324 16.10 -6.48 -10.00
CA LEU A 324 15.55 -7.06 -11.23
C LEU A 324 14.55 -6.15 -11.93
N ASN A 325 14.17 -5.02 -11.32
CA ASN A 325 13.28 -4.05 -11.95
C ASN A 325 14.05 -3.20 -12.96
N PRO A 326 13.82 -3.36 -14.28
CA PRO A 326 14.56 -2.63 -15.30
C PRO A 326 14.36 -1.12 -15.23
N PHE A 327 13.22 -0.66 -14.69
CA PHE A 327 12.96 0.77 -14.49
C PHE A 327 13.99 1.42 -13.56
N PHE A 328 14.35 0.75 -12.45
CA PHE A 328 15.37 1.27 -11.52
C PHE A 328 16.78 0.85 -11.89
N TYR A 329 16.95 -0.41 -12.28
CA TYR A 329 18.26 -0.99 -12.52
C TYR A 329 19.04 -0.21 -13.57
N TYR A 330 18.48 -0.01 -14.77
CA TYR A 330 19.19 0.67 -15.84
C TYR A 330 19.34 2.19 -15.65
N GLN A 331 18.55 2.78 -14.74
CA GLN A 331 18.71 4.19 -14.37
C GLN A 331 19.82 4.41 -13.33
N ASN A 332 20.05 3.44 -12.45
CA ASN A 332 21.03 3.54 -11.35
C ASN A 332 21.91 2.30 -11.28
N LYS A 333 22.35 1.81 -12.44
CA LYS A 333 23.12 0.56 -12.55
C LYS A 333 24.35 0.55 -11.66
N ASP A 334 25.17 1.60 -11.73
CA ASP A 334 26.41 1.68 -10.96
C ASP A 334 26.15 1.69 -9.45
N GLY A 335 25.14 2.41 -9.00
CA GLY A 335 24.75 2.42 -7.58
C GLY A 335 24.26 1.05 -7.09
N ILE A 336 23.49 0.35 -7.92
CA ILE A 336 22.94 -0.98 -7.58
C ILE A 336 24.05 -2.05 -7.62
N GLU A 337 24.90 -2.05 -8.63
CA GLU A 337 25.98 -3.04 -8.78
C GLU A 337 27.08 -2.89 -7.71
N ASN A 338 27.35 -1.65 -7.27
CA ASN A 338 28.35 -1.39 -6.24
C ASN A 338 27.84 -1.68 -4.81
N ALA A 339 26.54 -1.79 -4.61
CA ALA A 339 25.96 -2.12 -3.32
C ALA A 339 25.82 -3.64 -3.14
N GLU A 340 26.61 -4.23 -2.23
CA GLU A 340 26.65 -5.67 -1.96
C GLU A 340 25.28 -6.22 -1.56
N ILE A 341 24.48 -5.42 -0.83
CA ILE A 341 23.18 -5.83 -0.30
C ILE A 341 22.23 -6.37 -1.38
N PHE A 342 22.27 -5.83 -2.60
CA PHE A 342 21.40 -6.29 -3.69
C PHE A 342 21.87 -7.62 -4.29
N ARG A 343 23.19 -7.81 -4.38
CA ARG A 343 23.79 -9.06 -4.86
C ARG A 343 23.57 -10.19 -3.88
N ASP A 344 23.77 -9.93 -2.59
CA ASP A 344 23.53 -10.87 -1.53
C ASP A 344 22.05 -11.31 -1.49
N ALA A 345 21.14 -10.36 -1.64
CA ALA A 345 19.71 -10.63 -1.72
C ALA A 345 19.35 -11.55 -2.91
N LEU A 346 19.94 -11.31 -4.10
CA LEU A 346 19.74 -12.17 -5.26
C LEU A 346 20.24 -13.60 -5.01
N VAL A 347 21.44 -13.74 -4.43
CA VAL A 347 22.03 -15.05 -4.12
C VAL A 347 21.20 -15.78 -3.08
N GLU A 348 20.71 -15.08 -2.05
CA GLU A 348 19.84 -15.66 -1.03
C GLU A 348 18.52 -16.14 -1.64
N CYS A 349 17.85 -15.31 -2.45
CA CYS A 349 16.64 -15.71 -3.15
C CYS A 349 16.87 -16.92 -4.05
N MET A 350 17.95 -16.91 -4.83
CA MET A 350 18.28 -18.02 -5.71
C MET A 350 18.48 -19.34 -4.94
N ARG A 351 19.26 -19.30 -3.84
CA ARG A 351 19.51 -20.48 -3.01
C ARG A 351 18.25 -21.01 -2.31
N LYS A 352 17.41 -20.10 -1.84
CA LYS A 352 16.17 -20.47 -1.15
C LYS A 352 15.16 -21.12 -2.09
N MET A 353 15.08 -20.63 -3.33
CA MET A 353 14.10 -21.10 -4.31
C MET A 353 14.55 -22.32 -5.10
N TYR A 354 15.86 -22.44 -5.37
CA TYR A 354 16.42 -23.47 -6.23
C TYR A 354 17.59 -24.16 -5.55
N GLN A 355 17.42 -25.44 -5.21
CA GLN A 355 18.49 -26.26 -4.63
C GLN A 355 19.38 -26.91 -5.70
N ASP A 356 18.88 -26.97 -6.94
CA ASP A 356 19.58 -27.56 -8.06
C ASP A 356 20.64 -26.62 -8.64
N GLN A 357 21.93 -27.08 -8.62
CA GLN A 357 23.07 -26.29 -9.06
C GLN A 357 22.98 -25.89 -10.55
N LEU A 358 22.51 -26.79 -11.41
CA LEU A 358 22.40 -26.53 -12.85
C LEU A 358 21.39 -25.39 -13.12
N THR A 359 20.32 -25.31 -12.34
CA THR A 359 19.36 -24.22 -12.42
C THR A 359 19.96 -22.93 -11.90
N GLN A 360 20.72 -22.94 -10.82
CA GLN A 360 21.42 -21.76 -10.30
C GLN A 360 22.44 -21.21 -11.34
N GLU A 361 23.22 -22.07 -11.98
CA GLU A 361 24.17 -21.66 -13.05
C GLU A 361 23.46 -21.01 -14.25
N LYS A 362 22.28 -21.52 -14.64
CA LYS A 362 21.46 -20.89 -15.69
C LYS A 362 20.95 -19.52 -15.28
N ILE A 363 20.53 -19.34 -14.02
CA ILE A 363 20.09 -18.03 -13.50
C ILE A 363 21.25 -17.05 -13.56
N VAL A 364 22.45 -17.43 -13.10
CA VAL A 364 23.63 -16.56 -13.12
C VAL A 364 23.97 -16.14 -14.55
N SER A 365 23.98 -17.08 -15.49
CA SER A 365 24.26 -16.72 -16.91
C SER A 365 23.24 -15.74 -17.51
N GLN A 366 21.99 -15.81 -17.07
CA GLN A 366 20.95 -14.86 -17.50
C GLN A 366 21.06 -13.49 -16.82
N LEU A 367 21.50 -13.46 -15.57
CA LEU A 367 21.82 -12.21 -14.88
C LEU A 367 22.95 -11.45 -15.62
N ASP A 368 23.93 -12.16 -16.17
CA ASP A 368 24.99 -11.52 -16.98
C ASP A 368 24.45 -10.93 -18.28
N LEU A 369 23.49 -11.59 -18.93
CA LEU A 369 22.79 -11.02 -20.10
C LEU A 369 21.95 -9.80 -19.73
N TYR A 370 21.26 -9.84 -18.58
CA TYR A 370 20.51 -8.70 -18.05
C TYR A 370 21.43 -7.52 -17.75
N ARG A 371 22.52 -7.75 -17.00
CA ARG A 371 23.53 -6.73 -16.66
C ARG A 371 24.14 -6.06 -17.89
N SER A 372 24.43 -6.85 -18.92
CA SER A 372 25.00 -6.34 -20.16
C SER A 372 23.99 -5.79 -21.15
N ALA A 373 22.69 -5.82 -20.81
CA ALA A 373 21.60 -5.47 -21.71
C ALA A 373 21.78 -6.13 -23.10
N SER A 374 22.13 -7.44 -23.11
CA SER A 374 22.43 -8.18 -24.33
C SER A 374 21.31 -9.16 -24.68
N GLN A 375 21.35 -9.69 -25.90
CA GLN A 375 20.33 -10.58 -26.46
C GLN A 375 18.90 -10.02 -26.33
N SER A 376 17.98 -10.73 -25.70
CA SER A 376 16.57 -10.31 -25.53
C SER A 376 16.43 -9.02 -24.72
N PHE A 377 17.34 -8.77 -23.77
CA PHE A 377 17.33 -7.55 -22.96
C PHE A 377 17.88 -6.31 -23.67
N GLY A 378 18.67 -6.50 -24.73
CA GLY A 378 19.26 -5.43 -25.54
C GLY A 378 18.48 -5.07 -26.80
N THR A 379 17.33 -5.66 -27.03
CA THR A 379 16.50 -5.32 -28.18
C THR A 379 15.94 -3.90 -28.07
N VAL A 380 15.73 -3.23 -29.22
CA VAL A 380 15.14 -1.89 -29.25
C VAL A 380 13.80 -1.84 -28.53
N HIS A 381 13.02 -2.91 -28.62
CA HIS A 381 11.73 -3.03 -27.91
C HIS A 381 11.95 -3.11 -26.40
N ALA A 382 12.86 -3.94 -25.92
CA ALA A 382 13.19 -4.06 -24.51
C ALA A 382 13.66 -2.72 -23.93
N ILE A 383 14.59 -2.03 -24.60
CA ILE A 383 15.10 -0.72 -24.16
C ILE A 383 13.99 0.34 -24.07
N ARG A 384 13.08 0.39 -25.04
CA ARG A 384 11.93 1.31 -24.99
C ARG A 384 10.96 0.96 -23.88
N SER A 385 10.84 -0.30 -23.55
CA SER A 385 9.89 -0.82 -22.57
C SER A 385 10.37 -0.69 -21.12
N GLN A 386 11.67 -0.46 -20.90
CA GLN A 386 12.25 -0.31 -19.53
C GLN A 386 11.52 0.71 -18.66
N LYS A 387 10.97 1.76 -19.27
CA LYS A 387 10.29 2.85 -18.55
C LYS A 387 8.77 2.66 -18.36
N ASN A 388 8.16 1.77 -19.14
CA ASN A 388 6.70 1.75 -19.30
C ASN A 388 6.07 0.37 -19.10
N LEU A 389 6.85 -0.71 -19.05
CA LEU A 389 6.33 -2.06 -18.86
C LEU A 389 6.49 -2.52 -17.42
N ASP A 390 5.47 -3.23 -16.97
CA ASP A 390 5.58 -4.10 -15.81
C ASP A 390 6.83 -4.96 -15.94
N PRO A 391 7.70 -5.00 -14.91
CA PRO A 391 8.90 -5.81 -14.93
C PRO A 391 8.67 -7.27 -15.29
N GLY A 392 7.57 -7.88 -14.87
CA GLY A 392 7.20 -9.23 -15.26
C GLY A 392 7.03 -9.38 -16.78
N LYS A 393 6.45 -8.40 -17.45
CA LYS A 393 6.29 -8.38 -18.91
C LYS A 393 7.60 -8.11 -19.65
N PHE A 394 8.51 -7.34 -19.06
CA PHE A 394 9.83 -7.06 -19.64
C PHE A 394 10.66 -8.34 -19.80
N HIS A 395 10.57 -9.25 -18.84
CA HIS A 395 11.30 -10.50 -18.83
C HIS A 395 10.67 -11.62 -19.66
N PHE A 396 9.45 -11.46 -20.14
CA PHE A 396 8.72 -12.46 -20.95
C PHE A 396 9.33 -12.74 -22.33
N GLY A 397 10.19 -11.87 -22.84
CA GLY A 397 10.84 -12.04 -24.15
C GLY A 397 11.97 -13.07 -24.20
N GLY A 398 12.33 -13.69 -23.10
CA GLY A 398 13.40 -14.69 -22.99
C GLY A 398 12.88 -16.10 -22.81
N ASN A 399 13.38 -17.05 -23.62
CA ASN A 399 12.99 -18.47 -23.65
C ASN A 399 13.36 -19.29 -22.38
N SER A 400 13.56 -18.64 -21.21
CA SER A 400 14.10 -19.30 -20.05
C SER A 400 13.18 -19.22 -18.83
N ARG A 401 12.47 -20.32 -18.58
CA ARG A 401 11.57 -20.48 -17.44
C ARG A 401 12.23 -20.22 -16.06
N CYS A 402 13.54 -20.38 -15.93
CA CYS A 402 14.25 -20.23 -14.65
C CYS A 402 14.40 -18.78 -14.21
N PHE A 403 14.71 -17.86 -15.13
CA PHE A 403 14.80 -16.43 -14.83
C PHE A 403 13.42 -15.82 -14.62
N PHE A 404 12.44 -16.35 -15.33
CA PHE A 404 11.03 -16.02 -15.18
C PHE A 404 10.53 -16.14 -13.74
N TRP A 405 10.89 -17.22 -13.01
CA TRP A 405 10.48 -17.43 -11.63
C TRP A 405 11.08 -16.41 -10.66
N VAL A 406 12.35 -16.06 -10.81
CA VAL A 406 12.98 -15.05 -9.96
C VAL A 406 12.35 -13.67 -10.21
N CYS A 407 12.09 -13.35 -11.46
CA CYS A 407 11.46 -12.09 -11.84
C CYS A 407 9.98 -12.04 -11.47
N PHE A 408 9.26 -13.15 -11.69
CA PHE A 408 7.84 -13.26 -11.37
C PHE A 408 7.56 -13.03 -9.88
N ILE A 409 8.37 -13.60 -9.01
CA ILE A 409 8.23 -13.45 -7.56
C ILE A 409 8.57 -12.05 -7.10
N ALA A 410 9.59 -11.44 -7.69
CA ALA A 410 9.96 -10.07 -7.39
C ALA A 410 8.85 -9.07 -7.79
N PHE A 411 7.92 -9.44 -8.68
CA PHE A 411 7.06 -8.50 -9.37
C PHE A 411 5.55 -8.67 -9.17
N ASN A 412 5.08 -9.75 -8.52
CA ASN A 412 3.64 -10.03 -8.55
C ASN A 412 2.86 -9.81 -7.22
N ASN A 413 3.37 -9.09 -6.25
CA ASN A 413 2.78 -9.18 -4.90
C ASN A 413 2.45 -7.87 -4.21
N ASP A 414 1.45 -7.09 -4.66
CA ASP A 414 0.98 -5.94 -3.86
C ASP A 414 -0.52 -5.62 -3.98
N TYR A 415 -1.37 -6.61 -4.08
CA TYR A 415 -2.82 -6.38 -4.23
C TYR A 415 -3.59 -6.12 -2.92
N PHE A 416 -2.93 -5.95 -1.78
CA PHE A 416 -3.65 -5.72 -0.51
C PHE A 416 -4.23 -4.30 -0.35
N VAL A 417 -3.87 -3.34 -1.21
CA VAL A 417 -4.29 -1.93 -1.09
C VAL A 417 -5.73 -1.67 -1.55
N VAL A 418 -6.35 -2.57 -2.32
CA VAL A 418 -7.65 -2.28 -2.96
C VAL A 418 -8.82 -2.21 -1.97
N GLN A 419 -8.71 -2.75 -0.77
CA GLN A 419 -9.80 -2.74 0.21
C GLN A 419 -9.93 -1.43 0.99
N TYR A 420 -8.89 -0.62 1.10
CA TYR A 420 -8.91 0.62 1.88
C TYR A 420 -9.33 1.88 1.10
N SER A 421 -9.42 1.83 -0.22
CA SER A 421 -9.79 2.99 -1.05
C SER A 421 -11.30 3.08 -1.37
N ARG A 422 -12.14 2.17 -0.85
CA ARG A 422 -13.59 2.12 -1.15
C ARG A 422 -14.52 2.22 0.07
N GLN A 423 -14.05 2.68 1.22
CA GLN A 423 -14.94 3.04 2.32
C GLN A 423 -14.94 4.54 2.61
#